data_6817915e0e9787820545536ef212e023
#
_entry.id   6817915e0e9787820545536ef212e023
#
_cell.length_a   1.000
_cell.length_b   1.000
_cell.length_c   1.000
_cell.angle_alpha   90.00
_cell.angle_beta   90.00
_cell.angle_gamma   90.00
#
_symmetry.space_group_name_H-M   'P 1'
#
loop_
_entity.id
_entity.type
_entity.pdbx_description
1 polymer ?
#
loop_
_entity_poly.entity_id
_entity_poly.type
_entity_poly.pdbx_seq_one_letter_code
_entity_poly.pdbx_strand_id
1 'polypeptide(L)'
;MKILMICTEKLPVPPVLGGAIQTYISGILPHLSKAHDITVLGINDPSLPDQETIDGNRYVRVPGKIFEVYREEVVSYLEANHFDLIHIFNRPRLVLPVRKAAPHSKITLSMHNDMFNPEKINPEEAKAVIDEVTNIVTVSDYIGNVIKSLYPQASSKIRTIYSGVDTNRFLPGSHSKMQKIRNELRKANGLENKTVILFAGRLSSNKGVDRLIRALPELSSKFKDLALVIVGSKWFSQNDVTDYVAYVRALAKKLPIPVVSTGFVAPSEIQNWFAAADLFVCTSIWQEPLARVHYEAMASGLPIVTTARGGNPEVIRIRENGLVVEKPEDPGCFTEKITEILSNRSLMKKMGERGRELALSLYEWDRVGSEILEVWKK
;
A
#
# COMPACT_ATOMS: atom_id res chain seq x y z
N MET A 1 15.17 2.11 24.20
CA MET A 1 15.33 0.69 23.85
C MET A 1 16.11 0.56 22.57
N LYS A 2 16.85 -0.52 22.44
CA LYS A 2 17.52 -0.93 21.21
C LYS A 2 16.57 -1.86 20.43
N ILE A 3 16.14 -1.45 19.25
CA ILE A 3 15.07 -2.10 18.50
C ILE A 3 15.56 -2.55 17.14
N LEU A 4 15.20 -3.78 16.75
CA LEU A 4 15.41 -4.30 15.41
C LEU A 4 14.07 -4.37 14.67
N MET A 5 14.01 -3.74 13.51
CA MET A 5 12.90 -3.86 12.56
C MET A 5 13.33 -4.77 11.41
N ILE A 6 12.69 -5.92 11.24
CA ILE A 6 13.02 -6.91 10.21
C ILE A 6 12.04 -6.78 9.05
N CYS A 7 12.53 -6.26 7.91
CA CYS A 7 11.78 -6.16 6.66
C CYS A 7 11.63 -7.52 5.98
N THR A 8 10.86 -7.60 4.91
CA THR A 8 10.68 -8.83 4.13
C THR A 8 11.84 -9.10 3.17
N GLU A 9 11.96 -10.34 2.72
CA GLU A 9 13.02 -10.82 1.83
C GLU A 9 12.85 -10.45 0.34
N LYS A 10 11.80 -9.71 -0.02
CA LYS A 10 11.46 -9.51 -1.44
C LYS A 10 12.02 -8.23 -2.06
N LEU A 11 11.98 -7.13 -1.33
CA LEU A 11 12.40 -5.82 -1.82
C LEU A 11 13.27 -5.10 -0.78
N PRO A 12 14.25 -4.30 -1.22
CA PRO A 12 15.12 -3.56 -0.31
C PRO A 12 14.41 -2.40 0.39
N VAL A 13 14.93 -1.99 1.53
CA VAL A 13 14.52 -0.81 2.29
C VAL A 13 15.75 0.13 2.49
N PRO A 14 15.62 1.44 2.25
CA PRO A 14 14.45 2.23 1.80
C PRO A 14 13.86 1.76 0.46
N PRO A 15 12.62 2.17 0.11
CA PRO A 15 11.87 1.64 -1.04
C PRO A 15 12.38 2.13 -2.41
N VAL A 16 13.64 1.92 -2.72
CA VAL A 16 14.26 2.29 -4.01
C VAL A 16 13.60 1.58 -5.20
N LEU A 17 13.02 0.40 -4.95
CA LEU A 17 12.25 -0.37 -5.93
C LEU A 17 10.73 -0.33 -5.65
N GLY A 18 10.29 0.47 -4.67
CA GLY A 18 8.91 0.48 -4.20
C GLY A 18 8.65 -0.55 -3.10
N GLY A 19 7.39 -0.93 -2.94
CA GLY A 19 6.94 -1.89 -1.93
C GLY A 19 6.18 -1.22 -0.77
N ALA A 20 5.02 -1.78 -0.43
CA ALA A 20 4.15 -1.22 0.60
C ALA A 20 4.78 -1.27 1.99
N ILE A 21 5.44 -2.38 2.33
CA ILE A 21 6.09 -2.58 3.64
C ILE A 21 7.33 -1.68 3.75
N GLN A 22 8.13 -1.58 2.70
CA GLN A 22 9.31 -0.72 2.64
C GLN A 22 8.93 0.75 2.81
N THR A 23 7.86 1.19 2.14
CA THR A 23 7.30 2.53 2.28
C THR A 23 6.76 2.76 3.70
N TYR A 24 6.09 1.78 4.29
CA TYR A 24 5.60 1.85 5.67
C TYR A 24 6.74 2.03 6.67
N ILE A 25 7.78 1.20 6.58
CA ILE A 25 8.95 1.30 7.47
C ILE A 25 9.59 2.68 7.35
N SER A 26 9.88 3.13 6.13
CA SER A 26 10.48 4.45 5.91
C SER A 26 9.60 5.60 6.41
N GLY A 27 8.28 5.47 6.32
CA GLY A 27 7.34 6.47 6.79
C GLY A 27 7.31 6.63 8.32
N ILE A 28 7.37 5.54 9.06
CA ILE A 28 7.30 5.59 10.55
C ILE A 28 8.64 5.87 11.22
N LEU A 29 9.76 5.56 10.57
CA LEU A 29 11.11 5.68 11.15
C LEU A 29 11.42 7.07 11.72
N PRO A 30 11.15 8.20 11.04
CA PRO A 30 11.45 9.53 11.58
C PRO A 30 10.76 9.83 12.91
N HIS A 31 9.60 9.21 13.14
CA HIS A 31 8.88 9.35 14.40
C HIS A 31 9.45 8.45 15.50
N LEU A 32 9.73 7.19 15.16
CA LEU A 32 10.20 6.17 16.10
C LEU A 32 11.63 6.45 16.59
N SER A 33 12.50 6.94 15.71
CA SER A 33 13.91 7.22 16.04
C SER A 33 14.13 8.38 17.01
N LYS A 34 13.10 9.19 17.24
CA LYS A 34 13.14 10.23 18.30
C LYS A 34 13.19 9.62 19.71
N ALA A 35 12.67 8.42 19.88
CA ALA A 35 12.52 7.78 21.19
C ALA A 35 13.41 6.55 21.38
N HIS A 36 13.88 5.93 20.32
CA HIS A 36 14.57 4.65 20.35
C HIS A 36 15.74 4.56 19.39
N ASP A 37 16.72 3.72 19.72
CA ASP A 37 17.84 3.33 18.85
C ASP A 37 17.37 2.21 17.92
N ILE A 38 17.24 2.51 16.61
CA ILE A 38 16.61 1.61 15.65
C ILE A 38 17.61 1.12 14.61
N THR A 39 17.64 -0.19 14.43
CA THR A 39 18.28 -0.86 13.31
C THR A 39 17.21 -1.47 12.41
N VAL A 40 17.34 -1.26 11.10
CA VAL A 40 16.49 -1.88 10.09
C VAL A 40 17.29 -2.95 9.35
N LEU A 41 16.81 -4.19 9.41
CA LEU A 41 17.40 -5.32 8.70
C LEU A 41 16.55 -5.62 7.46
N GLY A 42 17.17 -5.59 6.30
CA GLY A 42 16.55 -5.88 5.02
C GLY A 42 17.48 -6.63 4.07
N ILE A 43 17.07 -6.76 2.82
CA ILE A 43 17.89 -7.42 1.81
C ILE A 43 18.84 -6.43 1.12
N ASN A 44 19.94 -6.97 0.64
CA ASN A 44 20.89 -6.22 -0.18
C ASN A 44 20.31 -5.85 -1.55
N ASP A 45 20.84 -4.77 -2.11
CA ASP A 45 20.52 -4.29 -3.46
C ASP A 45 21.77 -3.62 -4.04
N PRO A 46 22.05 -3.78 -5.35
CA PRO A 46 23.24 -3.17 -5.96
C PRO A 46 23.34 -1.65 -5.84
N SER A 47 22.20 -0.98 -5.65
CA SER A 47 22.13 0.48 -5.49
C SER A 47 22.34 0.97 -4.05
N LEU A 48 22.44 0.06 -3.08
CA LEU A 48 22.54 0.39 -1.66
C LEU A 48 23.75 -0.31 -1.02
N PRO A 49 24.47 0.36 -0.08
CA PRO A 49 25.52 -0.30 0.68
C PRO A 49 24.96 -1.35 1.64
N ASP A 50 25.78 -2.34 2.00
CA ASP A 50 25.34 -3.40 2.93
C ASP A 50 25.09 -2.87 4.35
N GLN A 51 25.77 -1.79 4.73
CA GLN A 51 25.52 -1.09 6.00
C GLN A 51 25.65 0.42 5.80
N GLU A 52 24.74 1.15 6.42
CA GLU A 52 24.77 2.61 6.46
C GLU A 52 23.94 3.15 7.62
N THR A 53 24.11 4.43 7.92
CA THR A 53 23.25 5.16 8.85
C THR A 53 22.62 6.33 8.11
N ILE A 54 21.30 6.39 8.13
CA ILE A 54 20.50 7.46 7.51
C ILE A 54 19.62 8.08 8.60
N ASP A 55 19.74 9.38 8.83
CA ASP A 55 18.95 10.12 9.82
C ASP A 55 18.96 9.48 11.22
N GLY A 56 20.11 8.94 11.63
CA GLY A 56 20.30 8.29 12.91
C GLY A 56 19.82 6.84 12.98
N ASN A 57 19.19 6.30 11.94
CA ASN A 57 18.78 4.91 11.86
C ASN A 57 19.84 4.06 11.17
N ARG A 58 20.20 2.94 11.78
CA ARG A 58 21.15 1.99 11.19
C ARG A 58 20.43 1.04 10.25
N TYR A 59 20.95 0.91 9.03
CA TYR A 59 20.51 -0.08 8.06
C TYR A 59 21.56 -1.18 7.93
N VAL A 60 21.09 -2.43 7.95
CA VAL A 60 21.89 -3.62 7.69
C VAL A 60 21.20 -4.43 6.61
N ARG A 61 21.91 -4.78 5.56
CA ARG A 61 21.39 -5.50 4.41
C ARG A 61 22.15 -6.81 4.21
N VAL A 62 21.36 -7.87 4.08
CA VAL A 62 21.86 -9.24 3.98
C VAL A 62 21.31 -9.92 2.74
N PRO A 63 21.91 -11.03 2.26
CA PRO A 63 21.32 -11.82 1.19
C PRO A 63 19.87 -12.20 1.46
N GLY A 64 19.02 -12.13 0.43
CA GLY A 64 17.60 -12.39 0.55
C GLY A 64 17.00 -12.93 -0.74
N LYS A 65 15.77 -12.49 -1.08
CA LYS A 65 14.91 -12.97 -2.18
C LYS A 65 14.34 -14.37 -1.96
N ILE A 66 15.12 -15.30 -1.43
CA ILE A 66 14.69 -16.64 -1.01
C ILE A 66 14.51 -16.62 0.50
N PHE A 67 13.33 -17.03 0.97
CA PHE A 67 12.97 -16.94 2.39
C PHE A 67 13.94 -17.70 3.29
N GLU A 68 14.33 -18.91 2.93
CA GLU A 68 15.24 -19.77 3.71
C GLU A 68 16.62 -19.13 3.87
N VAL A 69 17.16 -18.54 2.81
CA VAL A 69 18.44 -17.81 2.85
C VAL A 69 18.33 -16.61 3.78
N TYR A 70 17.28 -15.81 3.62
CA TYR A 70 17.06 -14.63 4.45
C TYR A 70 16.87 -14.99 5.92
N ARG A 71 16.11 -16.05 6.22
CA ARG A 71 15.94 -16.56 7.59
C ARG A 71 17.26 -16.89 8.26
N GLU A 72 18.16 -17.59 7.56
CA GLU A 72 19.48 -17.94 8.08
C GLU A 72 20.34 -16.69 8.36
N GLU A 73 20.31 -15.71 7.49
CA GLU A 73 20.99 -14.43 7.67
C GLU A 73 20.43 -13.63 8.85
N VAL A 74 19.10 -13.60 9.03
CA VAL A 74 18.45 -12.97 10.19
C VAL A 74 18.90 -13.63 11.50
N VAL A 75 18.90 -14.95 11.55
CA VAL A 75 19.35 -15.72 12.72
C VAL A 75 20.82 -15.42 13.03
N SER A 76 21.70 -15.51 12.03
CA SER A 76 23.11 -15.22 12.18
C SER A 76 23.37 -13.78 12.71
N TYR A 77 22.61 -12.81 12.21
CA TYR A 77 22.71 -11.44 12.68
C TYR A 77 22.30 -11.30 14.16
N LEU A 78 21.25 -11.98 14.59
CA LEU A 78 20.76 -11.97 15.97
C LEU A 78 21.66 -12.73 16.95
N GLU A 79 22.39 -13.74 16.50
CA GLU A 79 23.40 -14.43 17.31
C GLU A 79 24.57 -13.52 17.70
N ALA A 80 24.88 -12.52 16.86
CA ALA A 80 25.96 -11.55 17.06
C ALA A 80 25.50 -10.19 17.60
N ASN A 81 24.20 -9.91 17.64
CA ASN A 81 23.65 -8.60 18.01
C ASN A 81 22.41 -8.74 18.89
N HIS A 82 22.37 -8.00 19.99
CA HIS A 82 21.29 -8.04 20.95
C HIS A 82 20.35 -6.83 20.82
N PHE A 83 19.03 -7.09 20.98
CA PHE A 83 17.97 -6.08 20.93
C PHE A 83 16.95 -6.29 22.05
N ASP A 84 16.41 -5.22 22.59
CA ASP A 84 15.35 -5.27 23.60
C ASP A 84 14.02 -5.72 22.99
N LEU A 85 13.76 -5.24 21.77
CA LEU A 85 12.54 -5.53 21.02
C LEU A 85 12.86 -5.79 19.53
N ILE A 86 12.19 -6.79 18.96
CA ILE A 86 12.28 -7.15 17.54
C ILE A 86 10.89 -7.03 16.94
N HIS A 87 10.76 -6.16 15.93
CA HIS A 87 9.53 -5.95 15.18
C HIS A 87 9.65 -6.61 13.81
N ILE A 88 8.91 -7.69 13.58
CA ILE A 88 8.93 -8.49 12.36
C ILE A 88 7.78 -8.05 11.45
N PHE A 89 8.07 -7.78 10.19
CA PHE A 89 7.07 -7.37 9.19
C PHE A 89 6.65 -8.53 8.31
N ASN A 90 5.37 -8.88 8.35
CA ASN A 90 4.67 -9.74 7.40
C ASN A 90 5.27 -11.15 7.20
N ARG A 91 6.04 -11.63 8.17
CA ARG A 91 6.68 -12.96 8.12
C ARG A 91 6.51 -13.69 9.45
N PRO A 92 5.31 -14.27 9.72
CA PRO A 92 5.10 -15.05 10.94
C PRO A 92 6.07 -16.22 11.06
N ARG A 93 6.51 -16.82 9.94
CA ARG A 93 7.49 -17.92 9.93
C ARG A 93 8.91 -17.53 10.37
N LEU A 94 9.20 -16.23 10.52
CA LEU A 94 10.45 -15.77 11.13
C LEU A 94 10.40 -15.77 12.66
N VAL A 95 9.22 -15.78 13.27
CA VAL A 95 9.07 -15.58 14.72
C VAL A 95 9.78 -16.65 15.52
N LEU A 96 9.59 -17.94 15.22
CA LEU A 96 10.22 -19.02 15.97
C LEU A 96 11.75 -19.07 15.82
N PRO A 97 12.32 -18.95 14.61
CA PRO A 97 13.77 -18.81 14.46
C PRO A 97 14.35 -17.60 15.21
N VAL A 98 13.66 -16.45 15.14
CA VAL A 98 14.05 -15.24 15.86
C VAL A 98 13.98 -15.45 17.38
N ARG A 99 12.92 -16.07 17.90
CA ARG A 99 12.80 -16.41 19.33
C ARG A 99 13.96 -17.27 19.81
N LYS A 100 14.34 -18.26 19.00
CA LYS A 100 15.47 -19.14 19.33
C LYS A 100 16.80 -18.38 19.40
N ALA A 101 17.04 -17.47 18.44
CA ALA A 101 18.26 -16.66 18.40
C ALA A 101 18.28 -15.52 19.42
N ALA A 102 17.12 -15.01 19.82
CA ALA A 102 16.95 -13.87 20.72
C ALA A 102 15.91 -14.20 21.82
N PRO A 103 16.23 -15.11 22.76
CA PRO A 103 15.24 -15.65 23.70
C PRO A 103 14.65 -14.61 24.67
N HIS A 104 15.35 -13.51 24.91
CA HIS A 104 14.95 -12.47 25.88
C HIS A 104 14.32 -11.22 25.25
N SER A 105 14.34 -11.11 23.93
CA SER A 105 13.75 -9.96 23.23
C SER A 105 12.23 -10.02 23.22
N LYS A 106 11.55 -8.88 23.38
CA LYS A 106 10.13 -8.79 23.03
C LYS A 106 9.97 -8.92 21.52
N ILE A 107 8.91 -9.59 21.07
CA ILE A 107 8.63 -9.74 19.63
C ILE A 107 7.25 -9.15 19.32
N THR A 108 7.21 -8.19 18.41
CA THR A 108 6.00 -7.66 17.79
C THR A 108 5.95 -8.09 16.34
N LEU A 109 4.79 -8.50 15.85
CA LEU A 109 4.56 -8.92 14.48
C LEU A 109 3.57 -7.98 13.80
N SER A 110 3.96 -7.35 12.69
CA SER A 110 3.04 -6.59 11.84
C SER A 110 2.61 -7.40 10.64
N MET A 111 1.30 -7.45 10.41
CA MET A 111 0.69 -8.19 9.32
C MET A 111 0.14 -7.24 8.26
N HIS A 112 0.71 -7.31 7.08
CA HIS A 112 0.35 -6.52 5.90
C HIS A 112 -0.41 -7.32 4.84
N ASN A 113 -0.40 -8.64 4.96
CA ASN A 113 -1.12 -9.57 4.10
C ASN A 113 -1.65 -10.75 4.92
N ASP A 114 -2.46 -11.58 4.29
CA ASP A 114 -2.96 -12.82 4.87
C ASP A 114 -1.89 -13.92 4.87
N MET A 115 -0.92 -13.81 5.80
CA MET A 115 0.20 -14.74 5.94
C MET A 115 -0.04 -15.82 6.99
N PHE A 116 -1.16 -15.77 7.72
CA PHE A 116 -1.59 -16.83 8.63
C PHE A 116 -2.48 -17.88 7.97
N ASN A 117 -2.78 -17.71 6.69
CA ASN A 117 -3.53 -18.70 5.90
C ASN A 117 -2.81 -20.07 5.96
N PRO A 118 -3.54 -21.19 6.18
CA PRO A 118 -2.96 -22.53 6.25
C PRO A 118 -2.14 -22.96 5.02
N GLU A 119 -2.38 -22.34 3.87
CA GLU A 119 -1.56 -22.57 2.66
C GLU A 119 -0.15 -21.96 2.76
N LYS A 120 0.05 -21.01 3.68
CA LYS A 120 1.32 -20.27 3.83
C LYS A 120 2.09 -20.61 5.08
N ILE A 121 1.42 -21.09 6.11
CA ILE A 121 2.00 -21.49 7.38
C ILE A 121 1.24 -22.68 7.96
N ASN A 122 1.98 -23.67 8.48
CA ASN A 122 1.36 -24.80 9.16
C ASN A 122 0.58 -24.30 10.40
N PRO A 123 -0.67 -24.79 10.64
CA PRO A 123 -1.48 -24.35 11.77
C PRO A 123 -0.83 -24.51 13.15
N GLU A 124 -0.08 -25.55 13.40
CA GLU A 124 0.62 -25.76 14.67
C GLU A 124 1.77 -24.75 14.84
N GLU A 125 2.51 -24.46 13.76
CA GLU A 125 3.52 -23.39 13.75
C GLU A 125 2.86 -22.02 13.98
N ALA A 126 1.72 -21.74 13.33
CA ALA A 126 0.97 -20.49 13.52
C ALA A 126 0.55 -20.27 14.97
N LYS A 127 0.04 -21.30 15.64
CA LYS A 127 -0.31 -21.24 17.07
C LYS A 127 0.91 -20.93 17.94
N ALA A 128 2.02 -21.61 17.70
CA ALA A 128 3.27 -21.35 18.41
C ALA A 128 3.79 -19.93 18.19
N VAL A 129 3.69 -19.40 16.97
CA VAL A 129 4.02 -18.01 16.64
C VAL A 129 3.16 -17.03 17.43
N ILE A 130 1.84 -17.26 17.51
CA ILE A 130 0.91 -16.42 18.25
C ILE A 130 1.25 -16.42 19.75
N ASP A 131 1.64 -17.56 20.30
CA ASP A 131 2.03 -17.66 21.71
C ASP A 131 3.30 -16.86 22.01
N GLU A 132 4.26 -16.84 21.10
CA GLU A 132 5.57 -16.20 21.28
C GLU A 132 5.56 -14.67 21.10
N VAL A 133 4.63 -14.11 20.32
CA VAL A 133 4.57 -12.67 20.10
C VAL A 133 3.82 -11.95 21.22
N THR A 134 4.31 -10.76 21.57
CA THR A 134 3.62 -9.90 22.54
C THR A 134 2.39 -9.24 21.90
N ASN A 135 2.52 -8.76 20.68
CA ASN A 135 1.49 -8.05 19.94
C ASN A 135 1.50 -8.44 18.47
N ILE A 136 0.32 -8.37 17.83
CA ILE A 136 0.12 -8.49 16.39
C ILE A 136 -0.55 -7.20 15.91
N VAL A 137 0.15 -6.42 15.10
CA VAL A 137 -0.38 -5.22 14.45
C VAL A 137 -0.90 -5.61 13.07
N THR A 138 -2.13 -5.22 12.73
CA THR A 138 -2.72 -5.47 11.42
C THR A 138 -3.03 -4.17 10.71
N VAL A 139 -2.85 -4.13 9.38
CA VAL A 139 -3.07 -2.92 8.56
C VAL A 139 -4.54 -2.62 8.34
N SER A 140 -5.41 -3.56 8.62
CA SER A 140 -6.86 -3.43 8.49
C SER A 140 -7.58 -4.33 9.48
N ASP A 141 -8.84 -4.02 9.77
CA ASP A 141 -9.72 -4.91 10.54
C ASP A 141 -9.97 -6.22 9.80
N TYR A 142 -10.00 -6.16 8.46
CA TYR A 142 -10.11 -7.36 7.62
C TYR A 142 -9.00 -8.37 7.94
N ILE A 143 -7.73 -7.96 7.92
CA ILE A 143 -6.60 -8.86 8.26
C ILE A 143 -6.70 -9.35 9.71
N GLY A 144 -7.04 -8.47 10.65
CA GLY A 144 -7.26 -8.85 12.05
C GLY A 144 -8.36 -9.89 12.21
N ASN A 145 -9.48 -9.73 11.51
CA ASN A 145 -10.62 -10.65 11.58
C ASN A 145 -10.30 -12.00 10.93
N VAL A 146 -9.53 -12.04 9.85
CA VAL A 146 -9.05 -13.29 9.25
C VAL A 146 -8.21 -14.09 10.27
N ILE A 147 -7.29 -13.44 10.95
CA ILE A 147 -6.45 -14.10 11.98
C ILE A 147 -7.30 -14.58 13.15
N LYS A 148 -8.22 -13.75 13.66
CA LYS A 148 -9.14 -14.11 14.76
C LYS A 148 -10.03 -15.30 14.42
N SER A 149 -10.50 -15.38 13.18
CA SER A 149 -11.34 -16.49 12.70
C SER A 149 -10.58 -17.80 12.67
N LEU A 150 -9.30 -17.79 12.25
CA LEU A 150 -8.45 -18.96 12.20
C LEU A 150 -7.90 -19.35 13.58
N TYR A 151 -7.54 -18.34 14.39
CA TYR A 151 -6.89 -18.49 15.69
C TYR A 151 -7.51 -17.54 16.71
N PRO A 152 -8.67 -17.91 17.33
CA PRO A 152 -9.37 -17.04 18.29
C PRO A 152 -8.52 -16.59 19.48
N GLN A 153 -7.52 -17.37 19.88
CA GLN A 153 -6.58 -17.02 20.95
C GLN A 153 -5.70 -15.80 20.63
N ALA A 154 -5.58 -15.42 19.34
CA ALA A 154 -4.84 -14.23 18.95
C ALA A 154 -5.58 -12.92 19.27
N SER A 155 -6.88 -12.97 19.55
CA SER A 155 -7.77 -11.79 19.64
C SER A 155 -7.27 -10.73 20.63
N SER A 156 -6.73 -11.12 21.78
CA SER A 156 -6.22 -10.20 22.79
C SER A 156 -4.91 -9.50 22.40
N LYS A 157 -4.20 -10.05 21.41
CA LYS A 157 -2.90 -9.53 20.92
C LYS A 157 -3.03 -8.67 19.69
N ILE A 158 -4.16 -8.72 18.98
CA ILE A 158 -4.37 -8.01 17.70
C ILE A 158 -4.80 -6.58 17.95
N ARG A 159 -4.11 -5.66 17.27
CA ARG A 159 -4.46 -4.25 17.17
C ARG A 159 -4.37 -3.79 15.72
N THR A 160 -5.47 -3.24 15.20
CA THR A 160 -5.48 -2.59 13.90
C THR A 160 -4.84 -1.20 14.00
N ILE A 161 -3.85 -0.95 13.15
CA ILE A 161 -3.25 0.37 12.94
C ILE A 161 -3.24 0.62 11.43
N TYR A 162 -4.12 1.51 10.97
CA TYR A 162 -4.16 1.90 9.57
C TYR A 162 -2.85 2.57 9.16
N SER A 163 -2.45 2.35 7.91
CA SER A 163 -1.21 2.89 7.38
C SER A 163 -1.25 4.42 7.23
N GLY A 164 -0.18 4.98 6.77
CA GLY A 164 0.01 6.41 6.59
C GLY A 164 0.37 6.79 5.17
N VAL A 165 0.41 8.09 4.95
CA VAL A 165 0.83 8.73 3.70
C VAL A 165 1.58 10.01 4.00
N ASP A 166 2.53 10.37 3.14
CA ASP A 166 3.20 11.68 3.18
C ASP A 166 2.29 12.75 2.55
N THR A 167 1.57 13.47 3.41
CA THR A 167 0.61 14.50 2.99
C THR A 167 1.27 15.77 2.45
N ASN A 168 2.57 15.95 2.64
CA ASN A 168 3.34 17.04 2.07
C ASN A 168 3.86 16.71 0.66
N ARG A 169 3.96 15.43 0.35
CA ARG A 169 4.34 14.94 -0.96
C ARG A 169 3.12 14.71 -1.85
N PHE A 170 2.10 14.03 -1.37
CA PHE A 170 0.82 13.82 -2.06
C PHE A 170 -0.10 15.02 -1.79
N LEU A 171 0.01 16.03 -2.64
CA LEU A 171 -0.75 17.27 -2.58
C LEU A 171 -1.84 17.30 -3.65
N PRO A 172 -2.98 17.95 -3.37
CA PRO A 172 -4.02 18.18 -4.39
C PRO A 172 -3.46 18.87 -5.64
N GLY A 173 -3.99 18.52 -6.81
CA GLY A 173 -3.58 19.13 -8.08
C GLY A 173 -3.84 20.64 -8.14
N SER A 174 -4.77 21.16 -7.32
CA SER A 174 -5.04 22.58 -7.14
C SER A 174 -4.03 23.30 -6.23
N HIS A 175 -3.19 22.58 -5.51
CA HIS A 175 -2.18 23.18 -4.63
C HIS A 175 -1.12 23.92 -5.45
N SER A 176 -0.67 25.09 -5.02
CA SER A 176 0.26 25.95 -5.75
C SER A 176 1.54 25.21 -6.21
N LYS A 177 2.08 24.31 -5.40
CA LYS A 177 3.25 23.49 -5.73
C LYS A 177 3.00 22.45 -6.84
N MET A 178 1.76 22.06 -7.06
CA MET A 178 1.40 20.99 -8.01
C MET A 178 0.77 21.50 -9.30
N GLN A 179 0.26 22.73 -9.33
CA GLN A 179 -0.43 23.26 -10.52
C GLN A 179 0.42 23.23 -11.80
N LYS A 180 1.67 23.64 -11.71
CA LYS A 180 2.59 23.60 -12.85
C LYS A 180 2.82 22.17 -13.32
N ILE A 181 3.16 21.28 -12.39
CA ILE A 181 3.40 19.85 -12.66
C ILE A 181 2.17 19.21 -13.28
N ARG A 182 0.99 19.44 -12.72
CA ARG A 182 -0.30 18.96 -13.26
C ARG A 182 -0.51 19.42 -14.69
N ASN A 183 -0.34 20.71 -14.95
CA ASN A 183 -0.57 21.30 -16.27
C ASN A 183 0.42 20.77 -17.32
N GLU A 184 1.71 20.70 -16.97
CA GLU A 184 2.76 20.18 -17.84
C GLU A 184 2.53 18.69 -18.16
N LEU A 185 2.22 17.88 -17.16
CA LEU A 185 1.99 16.44 -17.32
C LEU A 185 0.74 16.17 -18.18
N ARG A 186 -0.33 16.92 -17.94
CA ARG A 186 -1.57 16.82 -18.75
C ARG A 186 -1.33 17.23 -20.19
N LYS A 187 -0.64 18.35 -20.42
CA LYS A 187 -0.29 18.81 -21.77
C LYS A 187 0.56 17.80 -22.53
N ALA A 188 1.61 17.28 -21.87
CA ALA A 188 2.51 16.28 -22.48
C ALA A 188 1.79 14.99 -22.89
N ASN A 189 0.66 14.67 -22.28
CA ASN A 189 -0.08 13.43 -22.51
C ASN A 189 -1.46 13.64 -23.20
N GLY A 190 -1.75 14.83 -23.69
CA GLY A 190 -3.03 15.11 -24.37
C GLY A 190 -4.25 15.05 -23.46
N LEU A 191 -4.09 15.37 -22.18
CA LEU A 191 -5.12 15.30 -21.14
C LEU A 191 -5.72 16.68 -20.82
N GLU A 192 -5.36 17.72 -21.56
CA GLU A 192 -5.91 19.06 -21.37
C GLU A 192 -7.42 19.04 -21.58
N ASN A 193 -8.14 19.75 -20.71
CA ASN A 193 -9.60 19.82 -20.72
C ASN A 193 -10.32 18.46 -20.56
N LYS A 194 -9.64 17.43 -20.05
CA LYS A 194 -10.23 16.12 -19.79
C LYS A 194 -10.54 15.94 -18.31
N THR A 195 -11.56 15.14 -18.03
CA THR A 195 -11.77 14.55 -16.71
C THR A 195 -10.98 13.26 -16.68
N VAL A 196 -9.92 13.23 -15.89
CA VAL A 196 -8.94 12.14 -15.85
C VAL A 196 -9.29 11.15 -14.76
N ILE A 197 -9.61 9.93 -15.17
CA ILE A 197 -9.77 8.77 -14.29
C ILE A 197 -8.41 8.09 -14.14
N LEU A 198 -7.97 7.89 -12.90
CA LEU A 198 -6.70 7.26 -12.57
C LEU A 198 -6.90 5.87 -11.99
N PHE A 199 -6.19 4.91 -12.56
CA PHE A 199 -5.87 3.63 -11.94
C PHE A 199 -4.37 3.62 -11.61
N ALA A 200 -3.99 3.18 -10.41
CA ALA A 200 -2.60 3.00 -10.02
C ALA A 200 -2.41 1.65 -9.32
N GLY A 201 -1.55 0.80 -9.86
CA GLY A 201 -1.29 -0.52 -9.30
C GLY A 201 -0.62 -1.46 -10.28
N ARG A 202 -0.31 -2.67 -9.81
CA ARG A 202 0.21 -3.73 -10.68
C ARG A 202 -0.84 -4.14 -11.70
N LEU A 203 -0.40 -4.42 -12.92
CA LEU A 203 -1.26 -4.95 -13.98
C LEU A 203 -1.35 -6.46 -13.86
N SER A 204 -2.27 -6.91 -13.02
CA SER A 204 -2.58 -8.32 -12.79
C SER A 204 -4.10 -8.53 -12.75
N SER A 205 -4.56 -9.74 -13.01
CA SER A 205 -5.99 -10.09 -12.97
C SER A 205 -6.63 -9.77 -11.62
N ASN A 206 -5.88 -9.93 -10.52
CA ASN A 206 -6.33 -9.59 -9.16
C ASN A 206 -6.66 -8.11 -8.99
N LYS A 207 -5.91 -7.23 -9.65
CA LYS A 207 -6.13 -5.78 -9.61
C LYS A 207 -7.26 -5.31 -10.52
N GLY A 208 -7.67 -6.12 -11.49
CA GLY A 208 -8.94 -5.99 -12.20
C GLY A 208 -9.15 -4.74 -13.06
N VAL A 209 -8.09 -4.08 -13.54
CA VAL A 209 -8.22 -2.84 -14.33
C VAL A 209 -9.05 -3.02 -15.60
N ASP A 210 -9.10 -4.22 -16.14
CA ASP A 210 -9.95 -4.56 -17.30
C ASP A 210 -11.45 -4.31 -17.03
N ARG A 211 -11.90 -4.41 -15.79
CA ARG A 211 -13.29 -4.09 -15.40
C ARG A 211 -13.60 -2.60 -15.57
N LEU A 212 -12.68 -1.73 -15.20
CA LEU A 212 -12.79 -0.28 -15.45
C LEU A 212 -12.80 0.00 -16.94
N ILE A 213 -11.87 -0.59 -17.70
CA ILE A 213 -11.79 -0.40 -19.16
C ILE A 213 -13.10 -0.81 -19.83
N ARG A 214 -13.72 -1.91 -19.40
CA ARG A 214 -15.01 -2.38 -19.91
C ARG A 214 -16.19 -1.48 -19.53
N ALA A 215 -16.09 -0.70 -18.46
CA ALA A 215 -17.10 0.29 -18.06
C ALA A 215 -17.03 1.59 -18.88
N LEU A 216 -15.88 1.91 -19.46
CA LEU A 216 -15.64 3.20 -20.10
C LEU A 216 -16.41 3.44 -21.40
N PRO A 217 -16.75 2.46 -22.26
CA PRO A 217 -17.60 2.71 -23.42
C PRO A 217 -18.95 3.33 -23.07
N GLU A 218 -19.63 2.82 -22.06
CA GLU A 218 -20.88 3.37 -21.57
C GLU A 218 -20.69 4.75 -20.92
N LEU A 219 -19.67 4.91 -20.08
CA LEU A 219 -19.35 6.19 -19.45
C LEU A 219 -19.02 7.26 -20.47
N SER A 220 -18.25 6.94 -21.52
CA SER A 220 -17.88 7.89 -22.59
C SER A 220 -19.06 8.32 -23.45
N SER A 221 -20.13 7.52 -23.50
CA SER A 221 -21.37 7.93 -24.17
C SER A 221 -22.12 9.03 -23.42
N LYS A 222 -21.97 9.05 -22.09
CA LYS A 222 -22.62 10.03 -21.19
C LYS A 222 -21.73 11.25 -20.93
N PHE A 223 -20.42 11.05 -20.81
CA PHE A 223 -19.43 12.09 -20.48
C PHE A 223 -18.37 12.18 -21.58
N LYS A 224 -18.35 13.29 -22.32
CA LYS A 224 -17.54 13.41 -23.55
C LYS A 224 -16.05 13.70 -23.29
N ASP A 225 -15.73 14.22 -22.12
CA ASP A 225 -14.39 14.71 -21.81
C ASP A 225 -13.56 13.74 -20.94
N LEU A 226 -13.86 12.45 -21.02
CA LEU A 226 -13.13 11.44 -20.24
C LEU A 226 -11.76 11.10 -20.83
N ALA A 227 -10.81 10.82 -19.95
CA ALA A 227 -9.55 10.16 -20.26
C ALA A 227 -9.21 9.17 -19.16
N LEU A 228 -8.47 8.12 -19.51
CA LEU A 228 -7.99 7.11 -18.57
C LEU A 228 -6.47 7.17 -18.48
N VAL A 229 -5.94 7.20 -17.26
CA VAL A 229 -4.52 7.02 -16.97
C VAL A 229 -4.34 5.73 -16.19
N ILE A 230 -3.50 4.84 -16.71
CA ILE A 230 -3.12 3.57 -16.08
C ILE A 230 -1.66 3.70 -15.65
N VAL A 231 -1.42 3.82 -14.36
CA VAL A 231 -0.08 3.87 -13.78
C VAL A 231 0.27 2.50 -13.22
N GLY A 232 1.31 1.89 -13.75
CA GLY A 232 1.81 0.61 -13.26
C GLY A 232 2.23 -0.36 -14.35
N SER A 233 2.83 -1.45 -13.91
CA SER A 233 3.30 -2.56 -14.73
C SER A 233 3.02 -3.90 -14.03
N LYS A 234 3.56 -5.01 -14.56
CA LYS A 234 3.39 -6.35 -13.97
C LYS A 234 3.85 -6.42 -12.52
N TRP A 235 5.01 -5.85 -12.23
CA TRP A 235 5.66 -5.90 -10.91
C TRP A 235 6.45 -4.62 -10.66
N PHE A 236 6.89 -4.43 -9.42
CA PHE A 236 7.74 -3.30 -9.04
C PHE A 236 9.01 -3.26 -9.89
N SER A 237 9.30 -2.10 -10.47
CA SER A 237 10.49 -1.85 -11.32
C SER A 237 10.62 -2.75 -12.57
N GLN A 238 9.53 -3.39 -13.03
CA GLN A 238 9.53 -4.27 -14.20
C GLN A 238 8.44 -3.86 -15.18
N ASN A 239 8.80 -3.77 -16.46
CA ASN A 239 7.88 -3.44 -17.56
C ASN A 239 7.60 -4.65 -18.48
N ASP A 240 7.70 -5.86 -17.95
CA ASP A 240 7.42 -7.06 -18.70
C ASP A 240 5.98 -7.11 -19.20
N VAL A 241 5.80 -7.57 -20.44
CA VAL A 241 4.50 -7.78 -21.03
C VAL A 241 4.05 -9.22 -20.77
N THR A 242 3.07 -9.38 -19.87
CA THR A 242 2.36 -10.64 -19.65
C THR A 242 1.13 -10.73 -20.55
N ASP A 243 0.49 -11.90 -20.61
CA ASP A 243 -0.79 -12.07 -21.33
C ASP A 243 -1.85 -11.09 -20.83
N TYR A 244 -1.92 -10.88 -19.51
CA TYR A 244 -2.85 -9.91 -18.94
C TYR A 244 -2.51 -8.46 -19.32
N VAL A 245 -1.24 -8.07 -19.30
CA VAL A 245 -0.80 -6.73 -19.76
C VAL A 245 -1.13 -6.53 -21.24
N ALA A 246 -0.87 -7.52 -22.08
CA ALA A 246 -1.21 -7.47 -23.50
C ALA A 246 -2.71 -7.36 -23.72
N TYR A 247 -3.50 -8.12 -22.96
CA TYR A 247 -4.96 -8.07 -22.98
C TYR A 247 -5.50 -6.69 -22.59
N VAL A 248 -5.02 -6.11 -21.49
CA VAL A 248 -5.39 -4.76 -21.02
C VAL A 248 -5.06 -3.72 -22.09
N ARG A 249 -3.88 -3.78 -22.69
CA ARG A 249 -3.48 -2.88 -23.78
C ARG A 249 -4.38 -3.00 -25.01
N ALA A 250 -4.74 -4.21 -25.38
CA ALA A 250 -5.64 -4.47 -26.51
C ALA A 250 -7.06 -3.91 -26.26
N LEU A 251 -7.59 -4.08 -25.04
CA LEU A 251 -8.88 -3.50 -24.65
C LEU A 251 -8.82 -1.96 -24.65
N ALA A 252 -7.77 -1.39 -24.10
CA ALA A 252 -7.59 0.06 -24.01
C ALA A 252 -7.54 0.74 -25.40
N LYS A 253 -6.90 0.10 -26.38
CA LYS A 253 -6.85 0.60 -27.78
C LYS A 253 -8.22 0.74 -28.45
N LYS A 254 -9.22 0.01 -27.99
CA LYS A 254 -10.59 0.06 -28.53
C LYS A 254 -11.44 1.16 -27.92
N LEU A 255 -10.96 1.85 -26.89
CA LEU A 255 -11.71 2.90 -26.22
C LEU A 255 -11.79 4.16 -27.09
N PRO A 256 -12.93 4.84 -27.10
CA PRO A 256 -13.14 6.09 -27.85
C PRO A 256 -12.61 7.32 -27.12
N ILE A 257 -11.80 7.15 -26.10
CA ILE A 257 -11.22 8.20 -25.24
C ILE A 257 -9.69 8.06 -25.17
N PRO A 258 -8.96 9.14 -24.86
CA PRO A 258 -7.53 9.05 -24.62
C PRO A 258 -7.21 8.09 -23.45
N VAL A 259 -6.22 7.21 -23.67
CA VAL A 259 -5.69 6.31 -22.65
C VAL A 259 -4.17 6.48 -22.59
N VAL A 260 -3.68 6.78 -21.39
CA VAL A 260 -2.24 6.87 -21.10
C VAL A 260 -1.85 5.69 -20.22
N SER A 261 -1.00 4.82 -20.75
CA SER A 261 -0.37 3.72 -20.00
C SER A 261 1.07 4.09 -19.71
N THR A 262 1.40 4.37 -18.47
CA THR A 262 2.73 4.88 -18.10
C THR A 262 3.79 3.78 -18.01
N GLY A 263 3.39 2.53 -17.78
CA GLY A 263 4.30 1.51 -17.29
C GLY A 263 4.73 1.79 -15.83
N PHE A 264 5.89 1.28 -15.45
CA PHE A 264 6.45 1.57 -14.13
C PHE A 264 6.79 3.06 -13.99
N VAL A 265 6.33 3.65 -12.90
CA VAL A 265 6.66 5.01 -12.48
C VAL A 265 7.49 4.93 -11.21
N ALA A 266 8.61 5.67 -11.17
CA ALA A 266 9.47 5.69 -9.99
C ALA A 266 8.70 6.15 -8.73
N PRO A 267 8.95 5.56 -7.56
CA PRO A 267 8.27 5.96 -6.33
C PRO A 267 8.37 7.45 -6.00
N SER A 268 9.46 8.11 -6.46
CA SER A 268 9.67 9.54 -6.29
C SER A 268 8.77 10.43 -7.17
N GLU A 269 8.11 9.87 -8.18
CA GLU A 269 7.34 10.64 -9.18
C GLU A 269 5.84 10.29 -9.18
N ILE A 270 5.45 9.25 -8.45
CA ILE A 270 4.06 8.75 -8.47
C ILE A 270 3.03 9.84 -8.10
N GLN A 271 3.36 10.73 -7.17
CA GLN A 271 2.48 11.80 -6.72
C GLN A 271 2.08 12.77 -7.84
N ASN A 272 2.90 12.90 -8.88
CA ASN A 272 2.62 13.77 -10.01
C ASN A 272 1.39 13.29 -10.80
N TRP A 273 1.25 11.97 -10.94
CA TRP A 273 0.09 11.37 -11.62
C TRP A 273 -1.19 11.49 -10.78
N PHE A 274 -1.10 11.38 -9.46
CA PHE A 274 -2.24 11.66 -8.59
C PHE A 274 -2.68 13.12 -8.69
N ALA A 275 -1.74 14.07 -8.73
CA ALA A 275 -2.04 15.50 -8.92
C ALA A 275 -2.65 15.80 -10.31
N ALA A 276 -2.31 15.01 -11.33
CA ALA A 276 -2.85 15.17 -12.67
C ALA A 276 -4.26 14.59 -12.85
N ALA A 277 -4.74 13.78 -11.92
CA ALA A 277 -6.03 13.10 -11.99
C ALA A 277 -7.18 13.92 -11.37
N ASP A 278 -8.42 13.48 -11.65
CA ASP A 278 -9.65 14.06 -11.11
C ASP A 278 -10.47 13.04 -10.31
N LEU A 279 -10.34 11.75 -10.60
CA LEU A 279 -11.03 10.65 -9.92
C LEU A 279 -10.08 9.45 -9.84
N PHE A 280 -9.98 8.84 -8.67
CA PHE A 280 -9.24 7.59 -8.47
C PHE A 280 -10.19 6.39 -8.42
N VAL A 281 -9.86 5.33 -9.16
CA VAL A 281 -10.63 4.08 -9.16
C VAL A 281 -9.73 2.90 -8.82
N CYS A 282 -10.03 2.23 -7.73
CA CYS A 282 -9.45 0.94 -7.36
C CYS A 282 -10.37 -0.18 -7.84
N THR A 283 -9.85 -1.11 -8.61
CA THR A 283 -10.64 -2.16 -9.27
C THR A 283 -10.39 -3.56 -8.72
N SER A 284 -9.69 -3.69 -7.60
CA SER A 284 -9.31 -4.98 -7.02
C SER A 284 -10.50 -5.93 -6.88
N ILE A 285 -10.36 -7.14 -7.42
CA ILE A 285 -11.38 -8.20 -7.35
C ILE A 285 -11.06 -9.28 -6.32
N TRP A 286 -9.83 -9.31 -5.83
CA TRP A 286 -9.41 -10.20 -4.74
C TRP A 286 -9.56 -9.53 -3.37
N GLN A 287 -9.53 -10.32 -2.31
CA GLN A 287 -9.60 -9.83 -0.94
C GLN A 287 -8.30 -9.12 -0.56
N GLU A 288 -8.26 -7.83 -0.81
CA GLU A 288 -7.08 -7.00 -0.60
C GLU A 288 -6.95 -6.60 0.87
N PRO A 289 -5.74 -6.67 1.48
CA PRO A 289 -5.54 -6.24 2.88
C PRO A 289 -6.01 -4.82 3.15
N LEU A 290 -5.53 -3.88 2.41
CA LEU A 290 -5.93 -2.50 2.20
C LEU A 290 -4.87 -1.83 1.32
N ALA A 291 -5.21 -1.52 0.09
CA ALA A 291 -4.25 -0.97 -0.86
C ALA A 291 -3.84 0.46 -0.48
N ARG A 292 -2.53 0.71 -0.44
CA ARG A 292 -1.94 2.01 -0.07
C ARG A 292 -2.38 3.17 -0.95
N VAL A 293 -2.70 2.89 -2.22
CA VAL A 293 -3.16 3.91 -3.18
C VAL A 293 -4.40 4.68 -2.70
N HIS A 294 -5.20 4.12 -1.79
CA HIS A 294 -6.32 4.82 -1.16
C HIS A 294 -5.85 6.03 -0.37
N TYR A 295 -4.81 5.87 0.44
CA TYR A 295 -4.25 6.98 1.23
C TYR A 295 -3.62 8.05 0.33
N GLU A 296 -2.96 7.62 -0.73
CA GLU A 296 -2.31 8.50 -1.72
C GLU A 296 -3.36 9.32 -2.48
N ALA A 297 -4.46 8.69 -2.89
CA ALA A 297 -5.60 9.36 -3.51
C ALA A 297 -6.29 10.36 -2.55
N MET A 298 -6.52 9.95 -1.31
CA MET A 298 -7.10 10.82 -0.27
C MET A 298 -6.23 12.06 -0.03
N ALA A 299 -4.94 11.87 0.17
CA ALA A 299 -3.99 12.97 0.38
C ALA A 299 -3.94 13.91 -0.82
N SER A 300 -4.06 13.39 -2.03
CA SER A 300 -4.11 14.17 -3.28
C SER A 300 -5.47 14.82 -3.56
N GLY A 301 -6.42 14.69 -2.64
CA GLY A 301 -7.75 15.31 -2.76
C GLY A 301 -8.61 14.72 -3.87
N LEU A 302 -8.44 13.43 -4.18
CA LEU A 302 -9.23 12.73 -5.18
C LEU A 302 -10.42 12.01 -4.55
N PRO A 303 -11.63 12.13 -5.11
CA PRO A 303 -12.71 11.19 -4.79
C PRO A 303 -12.30 9.77 -5.20
N ILE A 304 -12.78 8.79 -4.47
CA ILE A 304 -12.39 7.38 -4.65
C ILE A 304 -13.61 6.53 -4.99
N VAL A 305 -13.50 5.73 -6.03
CA VAL A 305 -14.34 4.56 -6.23
C VAL A 305 -13.48 3.33 -5.96
N THR A 306 -13.88 2.51 -5.00
CA THR A 306 -13.17 1.29 -4.64
C THR A 306 -14.10 0.10 -4.60
N THR A 307 -13.60 -1.07 -4.28
CA THR A 307 -14.34 -2.32 -4.27
C THR A 307 -14.58 -2.84 -2.86
N ALA A 308 -15.70 -3.54 -2.65
CA ALA A 308 -16.02 -4.24 -1.41
C ALA A 308 -15.18 -5.51 -1.27
N ARG A 309 -13.85 -5.36 -1.29
CA ARG A 309 -12.91 -6.47 -1.16
C ARG A 309 -11.90 -6.20 -0.06
N GLY A 310 -11.79 -7.17 0.87
CA GLY A 310 -10.87 -7.10 2.00
C GLY A 310 -11.04 -5.84 2.84
N GLY A 311 -9.94 -5.16 3.12
CA GLY A 311 -9.92 -3.94 3.91
C GLY A 311 -10.17 -2.64 3.13
N ASN A 312 -10.27 -2.69 1.80
CA ASN A 312 -10.42 -1.48 0.98
C ASN A 312 -11.59 -0.57 1.41
N PRO A 313 -12.80 -1.09 1.76
CA PRO A 313 -13.90 -0.24 2.20
C PRO A 313 -13.66 0.50 3.53
N GLU A 314 -12.73 0.05 4.35
CA GLU A 314 -12.55 0.54 5.73
C GLU A 314 -12.14 2.01 5.81
N VAL A 315 -11.51 2.55 4.77
CA VAL A 315 -11.09 3.97 4.69
C VAL A 315 -12.07 4.83 3.89
N ILE A 316 -13.16 4.25 3.40
CA ILE A 316 -14.20 4.96 2.66
C ILE A 316 -15.38 5.26 3.56
N ARG A 317 -15.66 6.54 3.74
CA ARG A 317 -16.93 7.05 4.28
C ARG A 317 -17.84 7.32 3.10
N ILE A 318 -18.86 6.47 2.94
CA ILE A 318 -19.75 6.47 1.78
C ILE A 318 -20.33 7.86 1.55
N ARG A 319 -20.19 8.39 0.33
CA ARG A 319 -20.60 9.72 -0.13
C ARG A 319 -19.86 10.89 0.54
N GLU A 320 -18.99 10.66 1.51
CA GLU A 320 -18.13 11.70 2.09
C GLU A 320 -16.82 11.82 1.32
N ASN A 321 -16.07 10.71 1.11
CA ASN A 321 -14.82 10.71 0.36
C ASN A 321 -14.77 9.69 -0.79
N GLY A 322 -15.82 8.91 -0.97
CA GLY A 322 -15.87 7.92 -2.04
C GLY A 322 -17.11 7.06 -2.04
N LEU A 323 -17.12 6.10 -2.97
CA LEU A 323 -18.13 5.09 -3.15
C LEU A 323 -17.50 3.69 -3.23
N VAL A 324 -18.29 2.66 -2.91
CA VAL A 324 -17.86 1.27 -2.92
C VAL A 324 -18.66 0.47 -3.95
N VAL A 325 -17.95 -0.26 -4.81
CA VAL A 325 -18.51 -1.21 -5.76
C VAL A 325 -18.65 -2.56 -5.07
N GLU A 326 -19.87 -3.03 -4.91
CA GLU A 326 -20.16 -4.29 -4.21
C GLU A 326 -19.83 -5.54 -5.04
N LYS A 327 -19.98 -5.47 -6.37
CA LYS A 327 -19.74 -6.57 -7.30
C LYS A 327 -18.70 -6.16 -8.35
N PRO A 328 -17.41 -6.16 -8.01
CA PRO A 328 -16.36 -5.68 -8.91
C PRO A 328 -16.12 -6.57 -10.13
N GLU A 329 -16.67 -7.78 -10.17
CA GLU A 329 -16.67 -8.64 -11.35
C GLU A 329 -17.54 -8.08 -12.49
N ASP A 330 -18.56 -7.28 -12.16
CA ASP A 330 -19.47 -6.66 -13.11
C ASP A 330 -19.02 -5.24 -13.44
N PRO A 331 -18.57 -4.96 -14.68
CA PRO A 331 -18.22 -3.61 -15.12
C PRO A 331 -19.34 -2.58 -14.96
N GLY A 332 -20.61 -3.00 -15.06
CA GLY A 332 -21.78 -2.14 -14.87
C GLY A 332 -21.87 -1.52 -13.47
N CYS A 333 -21.36 -2.21 -12.46
CA CYS A 333 -21.28 -1.67 -11.09
C CYS A 333 -20.29 -0.51 -11.00
N PHE A 334 -19.17 -0.55 -11.73
CA PHE A 334 -18.27 0.61 -11.84
C PHE A 334 -18.93 1.76 -12.60
N THR A 335 -19.62 1.47 -13.70
CA THR A 335 -20.36 2.48 -14.48
C THR A 335 -21.35 3.22 -13.59
N GLU A 336 -22.12 2.53 -12.77
CA GLU A 336 -23.09 3.12 -11.83
C GLU A 336 -22.42 4.09 -10.86
N LYS A 337 -21.39 3.65 -10.15
CA LYS A 337 -20.72 4.45 -9.11
C LYS A 337 -19.96 5.65 -9.71
N ILE A 338 -19.29 5.45 -10.83
CA ILE A 338 -18.58 6.53 -11.51
C ILE A 338 -19.57 7.54 -12.08
N THR A 339 -20.69 7.10 -12.63
CA THR A 339 -21.77 7.99 -13.10
C THR A 339 -22.31 8.87 -11.99
N GLU A 340 -22.52 8.32 -10.81
CA GLU A 340 -23.01 9.08 -9.63
C GLU A 340 -22.07 10.26 -9.30
N ILE A 341 -20.75 10.03 -9.32
CA ILE A 341 -19.75 11.08 -9.04
C ILE A 341 -19.67 12.08 -10.20
N LEU A 342 -19.52 11.61 -11.43
CA LEU A 342 -19.32 12.47 -12.61
C LEU A 342 -20.56 13.32 -12.94
N SER A 343 -21.75 12.86 -12.58
CA SER A 343 -23.01 13.60 -12.77
C SER A 343 -23.19 14.76 -11.80
N ASN A 344 -22.39 14.82 -10.74
CA ASN A 344 -22.51 15.83 -9.70
C ASN A 344 -21.14 16.42 -9.35
N ARG A 345 -20.76 17.48 -10.03
CA ARG A 345 -19.45 18.14 -9.84
C ARG A 345 -19.25 18.68 -8.42
N SER A 346 -20.33 19.15 -7.77
CA SER A 346 -20.26 19.60 -6.38
C SER A 346 -19.95 18.45 -5.43
N LEU A 347 -20.58 17.29 -5.62
CA LEU A 347 -20.31 16.07 -4.85
C LEU A 347 -18.86 15.61 -5.08
N MET A 348 -18.42 15.57 -6.33
CA MET A 348 -17.05 15.19 -6.70
C MET A 348 -16.01 16.05 -5.98
N LYS A 349 -16.20 17.37 -5.99
CA LYS A 349 -15.31 18.32 -5.29
C LYS A 349 -15.30 18.09 -3.79
N LYS A 350 -16.47 17.99 -3.17
CA LYS A 350 -16.62 17.76 -1.72
C LYS A 350 -16.00 16.45 -1.28
N MET A 351 -16.16 15.39 -2.07
CA MET A 351 -15.52 14.09 -1.79
C MET A 351 -14.00 14.19 -1.79
N GLY A 352 -13.42 14.88 -2.75
CA GLY A 352 -11.98 15.10 -2.81
C GLY A 352 -11.46 15.91 -1.62
N GLU A 353 -12.13 17.00 -1.28
CA GLU A 353 -11.80 17.85 -0.12
C GLU A 353 -11.89 17.06 1.18
N ARG A 354 -12.97 16.28 1.36
CA ARG A 354 -13.15 15.44 2.54
C ARG A 354 -12.08 14.35 2.64
N GLY A 355 -11.70 13.71 1.53
CA GLY A 355 -10.59 12.76 1.49
C GLY A 355 -9.29 13.38 1.97
N ARG A 356 -8.97 14.59 1.51
CA ARG A 356 -7.79 15.35 1.97
C ARG A 356 -7.84 15.63 3.47
N GLU A 357 -8.96 16.09 4.00
CA GLU A 357 -9.15 16.31 5.44
C GLU A 357 -8.93 15.04 6.26
N LEU A 358 -9.48 13.91 5.80
CA LEU A 358 -9.30 12.62 6.46
C LEU A 358 -7.84 12.17 6.44
N ALA A 359 -7.13 12.35 5.32
CA ALA A 359 -5.71 12.03 5.24
C ALA A 359 -4.89 12.84 6.24
N LEU A 360 -5.13 14.15 6.33
CA LEU A 360 -4.44 15.05 7.27
C LEU A 360 -4.73 14.72 8.74
N SER A 361 -5.97 14.33 9.06
CA SER A 361 -6.37 14.10 10.45
C SER A 361 -6.11 12.67 10.94
N LEU A 362 -6.14 11.66 10.06
CA LEU A 362 -6.13 10.25 10.45
C LEU A 362 -4.97 9.43 9.87
N TYR A 363 -4.35 9.86 8.77
CA TYR A 363 -3.46 9.00 8.01
C TYR A 363 -2.05 9.58 7.78
N GLU A 364 -1.61 10.52 8.61
CA GLU A 364 -0.22 10.94 8.59
C GLU A 364 0.69 9.93 9.29
N TRP A 365 1.95 9.84 8.86
CA TRP A 365 2.93 8.90 9.41
C TRP A 365 3.22 9.12 10.90
N ASP A 366 3.15 10.34 11.39
CA ASP A 366 3.36 10.64 12.82
C ASP A 366 2.31 9.95 13.71
N ARG A 367 1.06 9.90 13.26
CA ARG A 367 0.00 9.14 13.96
C ARG A 367 0.32 7.65 13.98
N VAL A 368 0.73 7.07 12.84
CA VAL A 368 1.10 5.65 12.75
C VAL A 368 2.26 5.33 13.71
N GLY A 369 3.31 6.15 13.65
CA GLY A 369 4.46 6.01 14.55
C GLY A 369 4.08 6.10 16.02
N SER A 370 3.21 7.03 16.39
CA SER A 370 2.69 7.15 17.76
C SER A 370 1.95 5.90 18.23
N GLU A 371 1.09 5.33 17.39
CA GLU A 371 0.37 4.10 17.72
C GLU A 371 1.30 2.89 17.82
N ILE A 372 2.33 2.79 17.00
CA ILE A 372 3.37 1.75 17.11
C ILE A 372 4.14 1.89 18.42
N LEU A 373 4.51 3.12 18.82
CA LEU A 373 5.16 3.35 20.12
C LEU A 373 4.30 2.87 21.30
N GLU A 374 2.99 3.08 21.24
CA GLU A 374 2.06 2.58 22.27
C GLU A 374 2.01 1.03 22.30
N VAL A 375 2.10 0.37 21.15
CA VAL A 375 2.20 -1.10 21.08
C VAL A 375 3.49 -1.58 21.74
N TRP A 376 4.61 -0.92 21.53
CA TRP A 376 5.91 -1.32 22.05
C TRP A 376 6.06 -1.13 23.58
N LYS A 377 5.22 -0.29 24.20
CA LYS A 377 5.21 -0.10 25.66
C LYS A 377 4.65 -1.31 26.41
N LYS A 378 3.80 -2.09 25.77
CA LYS A 378 3.18 -3.30 26.34
C LYS A 378 4.13 -4.49 26.26
#